data_3703beace8d4c5d57a3d5d80719cd028
#
_entry.id   3703beace8d4c5d57a3d5d80719cd028
#
_cell.length_a   1.000
_cell.length_b   1.000
_cell.length_c   1.000
_cell.angle_alpha   90.00
_cell.angle_beta   90.00
_cell.angle_gamma   90.00
#
_symmetry.space_group_name_H-M   'P 1'
#
loop_
_entity.id
_entity.type
_entity.pdbx_description
1 polymer ?
#
loop_
_entity_poly.entity_id
_entity_poly.type
_entity_poly.pdbx_seq_one_letter_code
_entity_poly.pdbx_strand_id
1 'polypeptide(L)'
;AKEKRLKGSVFATMENVLAGYADPGVGAASSTSEIDVTEWLTGNNTIFVVATAHEQARLRPVLTVLIQQAIRAAYDAANERGGTLEQPCLVLLDEAGNIAPLRDLPGYASTARSHGITLVSIWQDLAQIKAIYGDRAQTVLNNHRAKLFGSGIADDPTLEEVSRLMGDEQRTDVNKSGDLHGPRRSISEHTSWRRLAPVDAIRRLRTGEGILLY
;
A
#
# COMPACT_ATOMS: atom_id res chain seq x y z
N ALA A 1 29.75 32.42 2.82
CA ALA A 1 29.68 31.06 2.23
C ALA A 1 28.46 30.27 2.69
N LYS A 2 28.15 30.21 3.98
CA LYS A 2 27.04 29.44 4.58
C LYS A 2 25.66 29.93 4.11
N GLU A 3 25.49 31.26 4.02
CA GLU A 3 24.23 31.89 3.57
C GLU A 3 23.93 31.65 2.08
N LYS A 4 24.97 31.70 1.22
CA LYS A 4 24.85 31.39 -0.21
C LYS A 4 24.44 29.92 -0.45
N ARG A 5 24.97 29.02 0.39
CA ARG A 5 24.64 27.59 0.34
C ARG A 5 23.20 27.32 0.80
N LEU A 6 22.76 28.04 1.83
CA LEU A 6 21.37 27.96 2.32
C LEU A 6 20.37 28.47 1.27
N LYS A 7 20.66 29.64 0.67
CA LYS A 7 19.83 30.16 -0.43
C LYS A 7 19.75 29.19 -1.60
N GLY A 8 20.88 28.63 -2.04
CA GLY A 8 20.91 27.65 -3.12
C GLY A 8 20.07 26.42 -2.81
N SER A 9 20.12 25.90 -1.58
CA SER A 9 19.29 24.76 -1.15
C SER A 9 17.79 25.10 -1.16
N VAL A 10 17.41 26.29 -0.71
CA VAL A 10 16.00 26.73 -0.72
C VAL A 10 15.49 26.86 -2.16
N PHE A 11 16.26 27.50 -3.05
CA PHE A 11 15.86 27.64 -4.45
C PHE A 11 15.73 26.27 -5.14
N ALA A 12 16.68 25.35 -4.95
CA ALA A 12 16.60 24.01 -5.49
C ALA A 12 15.35 23.24 -5.00
N THR A 13 14.98 23.41 -3.73
CA THR A 13 13.75 22.84 -3.18
C THR A 13 12.52 23.46 -3.82
N MET A 14 12.48 24.77 -3.98
CA MET A 14 11.38 25.49 -4.66
C MET A 14 11.24 25.03 -6.11
N GLU A 15 12.33 24.93 -6.85
CA GLU A 15 12.34 24.45 -8.24
C GLU A 15 11.75 23.05 -8.34
N ASN A 16 12.15 22.14 -7.45
CA ASN A 16 11.65 20.76 -7.43
C ASN A 16 10.14 20.72 -7.12
N VAL A 17 9.66 21.50 -6.18
CA VAL A 17 8.23 21.56 -5.80
C VAL A 17 7.40 22.17 -6.93
N LEU A 18 7.92 23.22 -7.58
CA LEU A 18 7.21 23.95 -8.63
C LEU A 18 7.39 23.36 -10.04
N ALA A 19 8.29 22.40 -10.20
CA ALA A 19 8.57 21.80 -11.51
C ALA A 19 7.32 21.22 -12.20
N GLY A 20 6.36 20.70 -11.44
CA GLY A 20 5.08 20.24 -11.96
C GLY A 20 4.24 21.35 -12.61
N TYR A 21 4.30 22.56 -12.07
CA TYR A 21 3.56 23.72 -12.60
C TYR A 21 4.22 24.37 -13.83
N ALA A 22 5.45 24.01 -14.16
CA ALA A 22 6.10 24.39 -15.39
C ALA A 22 5.49 23.69 -16.63
N ASP A 23 4.71 22.62 -16.41
CA ASP A 23 3.91 21.99 -17.46
C ASP A 23 2.77 22.92 -17.89
N PRO A 24 2.63 23.25 -19.18
CA PRO A 24 1.58 24.15 -19.65
C PRO A 24 0.16 23.67 -19.33
N GLY A 25 -0.08 22.34 -19.36
CA GLY A 25 -1.38 21.75 -19.01
C GLY A 25 -1.72 21.93 -17.53
N VAL A 26 -0.75 21.66 -16.64
CA VAL A 26 -0.90 21.88 -15.19
C VAL A 26 -1.06 23.35 -14.87
N GLY A 27 -0.26 24.22 -15.51
CA GLY A 27 -0.35 25.67 -15.34
C GLY A 27 -1.72 26.22 -15.76
N ALA A 28 -2.25 25.76 -16.88
CA ALA A 28 -3.58 26.13 -17.35
C ALA A 28 -4.69 25.63 -16.42
N ALA A 29 -4.64 24.36 -16.02
CA ALA A 29 -5.61 23.75 -15.10
C ALA A 29 -5.59 24.40 -13.70
N SER A 30 -4.44 24.90 -13.25
CA SER A 30 -4.32 25.55 -11.93
C SER A 30 -4.88 27.00 -11.91
N SER A 31 -5.20 27.57 -13.08
CA SER A 31 -5.79 28.93 -13.17
C SER A 31 -7.30 28.94 -12.95
N THR A 32 -7.96 27.78 -12.97
CA THR A 32 -9.40 27.61 -12.75
C THR A 32 -9.63 26.53 -11.69
N SER A 33 -10.80 26.56 -11.04
CA SER A 33 -11.23 25.49 -10.12
C SER A 33 -12.43 24.79 -10.76
N GLU A 34 -12.16 23.69 -11.47
CA GLU A 34 -13.20 22.92 -12.18
C GLU A 34 -13.75 21.78 -11.30
N ILE A 35 -13.03 21.40 -10.26
CA ILE A 35 -13.44 20.35 -9.33
C ILE A 35 -13.82 21.00 -8.00
N ASP A 36 -15.12 20.98 -7.68
CA ASP A 36 -15.58 21.25 -6.34
C ASP A 36 -15.58 19.94 -5.54
N VAL A 37 -14.64 19.82 -4.62
CA VAL A 37 -14.45 18.59 -3.83
C VAL A 37 -15.64 18.34 -2.89
N THR A 38 -16.35 19.39 -2.48
CA THR A 38 -17.53 19.29 -1.62
C THR A 38 -18.71 18.74 -2.42
N GLU A 39 -18.93 19.26 -3.63
CA GLU A 39 -19.96 18.76 -4.54
C GLU A 39 -19.67 17.31 -4.96
N TRP A 40 -18.40 17.00 -5.21
CA TRP A 40 -17.98 15.62 -5.55
C TRP A 40 -18.42 14.59 -4.51
N LEU A 41 -18.39 14.91 -3.22
CA LEU A 41 -18.79 14.01 -2.12
C LEU A 41 -20.31 13.85 -1.97
N THR A 42 -21.13 14.60 -2.68
CA THR A 42 -22.60 14.57 -2.54
C THR A 42 -23.30 13.56 -3.45
N GLY A 43 -22.57 12.86 -4.33
CA GLY A 43 -23.15 11.94 -5.31
C GLY A 43 -22.27 10.76 -5.65
N ASN A 44 -22.69 9.99 -6.65
CA ASN A 44 -21.91 8.86 -7.17
C ASN A 44 -20.87 9.35 -8.18
N ASN A 45 -19.89 10.10 -7.70
CA ASN A 45 -18.85 10.70 -8.52
C ASN A 45 -17.51 9.95 -8.35
N THR A 46 -16.69 9.96 -9.38
CA THR A 46 -15.34 9.38 -9.33
C THR A 46 -14.34 10.36 -9.95
N ILE A 47 -13.24 10.60 -9.23
CA ILE A 47 -12.10 11.34 -9.74
C ILE A 47 -11.01 10.33 -10.13
N PHE A 48 -10.66 10.29 -11.41
CA PHE A 48 -9.53 9.51 -11.91
C PHE A 48 -8.31 10.39 -12.03
N VAL A 49 -7.28 10.06 -11.26
CA VAL A 49 -5.96 10.73 -11.30
C VAL A 49 -5.01 9.83 -12.07
N VAL A 50 -4.65 10.24 -13.29
CA VAL A 50 -3.85 9.41 -14.19
C VAL A 50 -2.57 10.16 -14.58
N ALA A 51 -1.43 9.47 -14.49
CA ALA A 51 -0.16 9.96 -14.96
C ALA A 51 0.60 8.81 -15.66
N THR A 52 1.18 9.11 -16.82
CA THR A 52 2.04 8.14 -17.52
C THR A 52 3.34 7.91 -16.75
N ALA A 53 3.97 6.74 -16.88
CA ALA A 53 5.15 6.38 -16.10
C ALA A 53 6.28 7.43 -16.16
N HIS A 54 6.50 8.05 -17.31
CA HIS A 54 7.53 9.08 -17.47
C HIS A 54 7.15 10.45 -16.87
N GLU A 55 5.86 10.70 -16.62
CA GLU A 55 5.37 11.94 -16.02
C GLU A 55 5.23 11.84 -14.50
N GLN A 56 5.09 10.63 -13.97
CA GLN A 56 4.83 10.39 -12.55
C GLN A 56 5.80 11.17 -11.63
N ALA A 57 7.10 11.09 -11.89
CA ALA A 57 8.08 11.77 -11.04
C ALA A 57 7.90 13.30 -11.04
N ARG A 58 7.61 13.89 -12.20
CA ARG A 58 7.43 15.34 -12.37
C ARG A 58 6.11 15.82 -11.80
N LEU A 59 5.02 15.08 -12.00
CA LEU A 59 3.69 15.46 -11.56
C LEU A 59 3.38 15.04 -10.12
N ARG A 60 4.19 14.17 -9.53
CA ARG A 60 3.99 13.64 -8.17
C ARG A 60 3.62 14.70 -7.13
N PRO A 61 4.30 15.86 -7.02
CA PRO A 61 3.93 16.87 -6.02
C PRO A 61 2.50 17.38 -6.21
N VAL A 62 2.10 17.65 -7.45
CA VAL A 62 0.76 18.17 -7.79
C VAL A 62 -0.30 17.11 -7.51
N LEU A 63 -0.09 15.88 -7.97
CA LEU A 63 -1.02 14.77 -7.77
C LEU A 63 -1.16 14.42 -6.29
N THR A 64 -0.05 14.44 -5.55
CA THR A 64 -0.06 14.20 -4.09
C THR A 64 -0.92 15.22 -3.38
N VAL A 65 -0.78 16.51 -3.71
CA VAL A 65 -1.58 17.60 -3.10
C VAL A 65 -3.06 17.42 -3.45
N LEU A 66 -3.39 17.13 -4.72
CA LEU A 66 -4.78 16.90 -5.15
C LEU A 66 -5.43 15.77 -4.36
N ILE A 67 -4.77 14.63 -4.25
CA ILE A 67 -5.27 13.47 -3.51
C ILE A 67 -5.40 13.78 -2.02
N GLN A 68 -4.42 14.48 -1.44
CA GLN A 68 -4.49 14.91 -0.03
C GLN A 68 -5.67 15.84 0.22
N GLN A 69 -5.95 16.79 -0.66
CA GLN A 69 -7.10 17.69 -0.54
C GLN A 69 -8.42 16.91 -0.65
N ALA A 70 -8.53 15.96 -1.56
CA ALA A 70 -9.72 15.11 -1.67
C ALA A 70 -9.96 14.28 -0.40
N ILE A 71 -8.91 13.65 0.14
CA ILE A 71 -9.00 12.90 1.40
C ILE A 71 -9.40 13.84 2.54
N ARG A 72 -8.77 15.00 2.65
CA ARG A 72 -9.06 15.99 3.69
C ARG A 72 -10.51 16.44 3.64
N ALA A 73 -11.02 16.78 2.47
CA ALA A 73 -12.42 17.16 2.31
C ALA A 73 -13.38 16.05 2.73
N ALA A 74 -13.05 14.78 2.46
CA ALA A 74 -13.84 13.65 2.94
C ALA A 74 -13.85 13.55 4.47
N TYR A 75 -12.71 13.79 5.14
CA TYR A 75 -12.66 13.86 6.60
C TYR A 75 -13.45 15.03 7.16
N ASP A 76 -13.33 16.23 6.57
CA ASP A 76 -14.03 17.42 7.01
C ASP A 76 -15.56 17.22 6.87
N ALA A 77 -16.02 16.68 5.73
CA ALA A 77 -17.42 16.34 5.51
C ALA A 77 -17.95 15.27 6.48
N ALA A 78 -17.13 14.28 6.84
CA ALA A 78 -17.51 13.30 7.86
C ALA A 78 -17.66 13.95 9.24
N ASN A 79 -16.72 14.82 9.62
CA ASN A 79 -16.77 15.52 10.91
C ASN A 79 -17.98 16.44 11.03
N GLU A 80 -18.36 17.17 9.98
CA GLU A 80 -19.55 18.02 9.95
C GLU A 80 -20.86 17.21 10.10
N ARG A 81 -20.84 15.92 9.71
CA ARG A 81 -21.99 15.01 9.78
C ARG A 81 -22.00 14.09 11.00
N GLY A 82 -21.25 14.41 12.02
CA GLY A 82 -21.23 13.64 13.27
C GLY A 82 -20.20 12.51 13.30
N GLY A 83 -19.18 12.56 12.42
CA GLY A 83 -18.00 11.69 12.45
C GLY A 83 -17.91 10.65 11.35
N THR A 84 -18.93 10.49 10.50
CA THR A 84 -18.87 9.55 9.37
C THR A 84 -19.61 10.07 8.15
N LEU A 85 -19.11 9.72 6.96
CA LEU A 85 -19.78 10.03 5.71
C LEU A 85 -21.10 9.23 5.58
N GLU A 86 -22.14 9.85 5.04
CA GLU A 86 -23.41 9.20 4.72
C GLU A 86 -23.24 8.16 3.60
N GLN A 87 -22.47 8.53 2.57
CA GLN A 87 -22.05 7.61 1.50
C GLN A 87 -20.56 7.30 1.65
N PRO A 88 -20.18 6.02 1.72
CA PRO A 88 -18.77 5.65 1.84
C PRO A 88 -17.93 6.17 0.68
N CYS A 89 -16.77 6.73 0.99
CA CYS A 89 -15.80 7.16 0.00
C CYS A 89 -14.70 6.10 -0.17
N LEU A 90 -14.44 5.69 -1.42
CA LEU A 90 -13.31 4.80 -1.75
C LEU A 90 -12.12 5.64 -2.22
N VAL A 91 -10.99 5.47 -1.56
CA VAL A 91 -9.68 5.99 -1.99
C VAL A 91 -8.83 4.81 -2.43
N LEU A 92 -8.66 4.66 -3.74
CA LEU A 92 -7.83 3.61 -4.34
C LEU A 92 -6.54 4.23 -4.87
N LEU A 93 -5.41 3.87 -4.25
CA LEU A 93 -4.08 4.31 -4.62
C LEU A 93 -3.36 3.18 -5.35
N ASP A 94 -3.52 3.14 -6.67
CA ASP A 94 -2.73 2.26 -7.53
C ASP A 94 -1.32 2.82 -7.68
N GLU A 95 -0.31 1.99 -7.52
CA GLU A 95 1.09 2.42 -7.45
C GLU A 95 1.35 3.53 -6.41
N ALA A 96 0.83 3.37 -5.20
CA ALA A 96 0.87 4.37 -4.13
C ALA A 96 2.27 4.98 -3.90
N GLY A 97 3.33 4.18 -4.06
CA GLY A 97 4.70 4.63 -3.90
C GLY A 97 5.22 5.54 -5.01
N ASN A 98 4.69 5.42 -6.23
CA ASN A 98 5.17 6.16 -7.39
C ASN A 98 4.36 7.43 -7.65
N ILE A 99 3.03 7.33 -7.62
CA ILE A 99 2.14 8.44 -7.98
C ILE A 99 1.88 9.37 -6.80
N ALA A 100 1.55 8.82 -5.63
CA ALA A 100 1.15 9.62 -4.48
C ALA A 100 1.67 9.01 -3.16
N PRO A 101 2.96 9.16 -2.84
CA PRO A 101 3.50 8.74 -1.57
C PRO A 101 3.01 9.66 -0.45
N LEU A 102 1.76 9.46 -0.02
CA LEU A 102 1.11 10.28 0.99
C LEU A 102 1.86 10.15 2.33
N ARG A 103 2.45 11.26 2.80
CA ARG A 103 3.24 11.28 4.04
C ARG A 103 2.45 10.76 5.25
N ASP A 104 1.15 11.04 5.28
CA ASP A 104 0.25 10.70 6.38
C ASP A 104 -0.57 9.43 6.14
N LEU A 105 -0.21 8.63 5.12
CA LEU A 105 -0.86 7.34 4.86
C LEU A 105 -0.96 6.44 6.11
N PRO A 106 0.07 6.35 6.98
CA PRO A 106 -0.06 5.60 8.24
C PRO A 106 -1.18 6.09 9.14
N GLY A 107 -1.41 7.41 9.19
CA GLY A 107 -2.51 8.03 9.92
C GLY A 107 -3.86 7.74 9.28
N TYR A 108 -3.96 7.92 7.96
CA TYR A 108 -5.19 7.60 7.22
C TYR A 108 -5.57 6.12 7.35
N ALA A 109 -4.61 5.21 7.25
CA ALA A 109 -4.85 3.78 7.40
C ALA A 109 -5.45 3.42 8.77
N SER A 110 -5.13 4.18 9.82
CA SER A 110 -5.65 3.93 11.16
C SER A 110 -7.04 4.54 11.41
N THR A 111 -7.38 5.64 10.75
CA THR A 111 -8.58 6.45 11.07
C THR A 111 -9.64 6.52 9.97
N ALA A 112 -9.29 6.27 8.70
CA ALA A 112 -10.18 6.45 7.56
C ALA A 112 -11.51 5.68 7.70
N ARG A 113 -11.45 4.45 8.20
CA ARG A 113 -12.64 3.59 8.35
C ARG A 113 -13.71 4.20 9.26
N SER A 114 -13.33 4.82 10.37
CA SER A 114 -14.29 5.44 11.29
C SER A 114 -15.01 6.63 10.68
N HIS A 115 -14.44 7.23 9.65
CA HIS A 115 -15.03 8.35 8.90
C HIS A 115 -15.79 7.91 7.64
N GLY A 116 -16.00 6.61 7.42
CA GLY A 116 -16.67 6.10 6.23
C GLY A 116 -15.78 6.11 4.99
N ILE A 117 -14.46 6.19 5.15
CA ILE A 117 -13.48 6.19 4.06
C ILE A 117 -12.83 4.82 4.00
N THR A 118 -12.97 4.14 2.84
CA THR A 118 -12.26 2.89 2.56
C THR A 118 -10.97 3.21 1.81
N LEU A 119 -9.83 2.88 2.42
CA LEU A 119 -8.52 3.12 1.85
C LEU A 119 -7.95 1.81 1.32
N VAL A 120 -7.60 1.80 0.04
CA VAL A 120 -6.90 0.70 -0.65
C VAL A 120 -5.61 1.26 -1.21
N SER A 121 -4.48 0.63 -0.90
CA SER A 121 -3.17 1.01 -1.44
C SER A 121 -2.48 -0.20 -2.05
N ILE A 122 -1.97 -0.06 -3.27
CA ILE A 122 -1.30 -1.12 -4.02
C ILE A 122 0.18 -0.77 -4.13
N TRP A 123 1.02 -1.76 -3.85
CA TRP A 123 2.47 -1.64 -3.76
C TRP A 123 3.15 -2.76 -4.54
N GLN A 124 4.32 -2.50 -5.06
CA GLN A 124 5.09 -3.54 -5.76
C GLN A 124 5.69 -4.56 -4.78
N ASP A 125 6.21 -4.07 -3.64
CA ASP A 125 6.81 -4.87 -2.58
C ASP A 125 6.83 -4.11 -1.25
N LEU A 126 7.23 -4.79 -0.18
CA LEU A 126 7.39 -4.18 1.15
C LEU A 126 8.59 -3.24 1.23
N ALA A 127 9.60 -3.42 0.40
CA ALA A 127 10.78 -2.55 0.37
C ALA A 127 10.40 -1.13 -0.07
N GLN A 128 9.44 -0.99 -1.00
CA GLN A 128 8.89 0.30 -1.42
C GLN A 128 8.21 1.03 -0.25
N ILE A 129 7.39 0.32 0.55
CA ILE A 129 6.75 0.90 1.74
C ILE A 129 7.82 1.35 2.74
N LYS A 130 8.83 0.51 2.98
CA LYS A 130 9.92 0.81 3.91
C LYS A 130 10.77 1.99 3.46
N ALA A 131 11.05 2.11 2.17
CA ALA A 131 11.81 3.23 1.61
C ALA A 131 11.10 4.57 1.80
N ILE A 132 9.76 4.59 1.74
CA ILE A 132 8.97 5.83 1.87
C ILE A 132 8.71 6.17 3.34
N TYR A 133 8.33 5.19 4.17
CA TYR A 133 7.84 5.44 5.53
C TYR A 133 8.84 5.10 6.63
N GLY A 134 9.98 4.47 6.31
CA GLY A 134 10.99 4.10 7.30
C GLY A 134 10.41 3.27 8.44
N ASP A 135 10.61 3.70 9.68
CA ASP A 135 10.10 3.03 10.87
C ASP A 135 8.57 2.96 10.95
N ARG A 136 7.87 3.84 10.23
CA ARG A 136 6.40 3.85 10.15
C ARG A 136 5.83 2.85 9.13
N ALA A 137 6.66 2.15 8.38
CA ALA A 137 6.23 1.13 7.40
C ALA A 137 5.38 0.03 8.06
N GLN A 138 5.77 -0.42 9.24
CA GLN A 138 5.01 -1.43 9.99
C GLN A 138 3.63 -0.91 10.40
N THR A 139 3.49 0.38 10.68
CA THR A 139 2.18 1.00 10.97
C THR A 139 1.27 0.96 9.76
N VAL A 140 1.79 1.21 8.55
CA VAL A 140 1.01 1.06 7.31
C VAL A 140 0.48 -0.37 7.18
N LEU A 141 1.36 -1.35 7.33
CA LEU A 141 0.99 -2.77 7.20
C LEU A 141 -0.03 -3.20 8.26
N ASN A 142 0.17 -2.83 9.51
CA ASN A 142 -0.71 -3.25 10.60
C ASN A 142 -2.11 -2.65 10.51
N ASN A 143 -2.23 -1.41 10.01
CA ASN A 143 -3.51 -0.72 9.92
C ASN A 143 -4.34 -1.10 8.68
N HIS A 144 -3.72 -1.67 7.65
CA HIS A 144 -4.45 -2.32 6.56
C HIS A 144 -4.84 -3.73 6.99
N ARG A 145 -6.09 -3.90 7.45
CA ARG A 145 -6.59 -5.20 7.96
C ARG A 145 -6.55 -6.28 6.90
N ALA A 146 -7.11 -6.00 5.73
CA ALA A 146 -7.04 -6.90 4.59
C ALA A 146 -5.72 -6.67 3.84
N LYS A 147 -4.98 -7.76 3.61
CA LYS A 147 -3.72 -7.75 2.85
C LYS A 147 -3.82 -8.81 1.77
N LEU A 148 -3.76 -8.38 0.51
CA LEU A 148 -3.74 -9.29 -0.62
C LEU A 148 -2.32 -9.31 -1.21
N PHE A 149 -1.71 -10.48 -1.20
CA PHE A 149 -0.41 -10.71 -1.83
C PHE A 149 -0.63 -11.49 -3.13
N GLY A 150 -0.37 -10.85 -4.26
CA GLY A 150 -0.51 -11.43 -5.58
C GLY A 150 0.65 -12.35 -5.95
N SER A 151 0.50 -13.01 -7.10
CA SER A 151 1.59 -13.79 -7.71
C SER A 151 2.68 -12.88 -8.29
N GLY A 152 3.88 -13.42 -8.51
CA GLY A 152 4.99 -12.71 -9.15
C GLY A 152 5.87 -11.89 -8.23
N ILE A 153 5.68 -11.97 -6.90
CA ILE A 153 6.58 -11.34 -5.93
C ILE A 153 7.95 -12.01 -6.02
N ALA A 154 8.98 -11.22 -6.33
CA ALA A 154 10.38 -11.69 -6.42
C ALA A 154 11.21 -11.29 -5.19
N ASP A 155 10.75 -10.32 -4.40
CA ASP A 155 11.44 -9.77 -3.24
C ASP A 155 11.41 -10.76 -2.06
N ASP A 156 12.58 -11.31 -1.69
CA ASP A 156 12.70 -12.30 -0.61
C ASP A 156 12.17 -11.79 0.74
N PRO A 157 12.47 -10.54 1.18
CA PRO A 157 11.90 -10.01 2.41
C PRO A 157 10.37 -9.99 2.42
N THR A 158 9.73 -9.68 1.30
CA THR A 158 8.27 -9.71 1.18
C THR A 158 7.74 -11.14 1.30
N LEU A 159 8.36 -12.11 0.62
CA LEU A 159 7.96 -13.52 0.69
C LEU A 159 8.11 -14.09 2.10
N GLU A 160 9.21 -13.78 2.79
CA GLU A 160 9.43 -14.18 4.19
C GLU A 160 8.39 -13.59 5.13
N GLU A 161 8.04 -12.31 4.96
CA GLU A 161 7.01 -11.66 5.77
C GLU A 161 5.64 -12.30 5.55
N VAL A 162 5.25 -12.59 4.30
CA VAL A 162 4.01 -13.30 3.99
C VAL A 162 3.98 -14.67 4.65
N SER A 163 5.06 -15.44 4.50
CA SER A 163 5.21 -16.76 5.12
C SER A 163 5.09 -16.68 6.64
N ARG A 164 5.70 -15.67 7.26
CA ARG A 164 5.63 -15.41 8.71
C ARG A 164 4.20 -15.06 9.16
N LEU A 165 3.52 -14.21 8.40
CA LEU A 165 2.14 -13.77 8.71
C LEU A 165 1.13 -14.92 8.61
N MET A 166 1.38 -15.89 7.74
CA MET A 166 0.54 -17.09 7.63
C MET A 166 0.72 -18.04 8.82
N GLY A 167 1.86 -17.95 9.51
CA GLY A 167 2.16 -18.78 10.69
C GLY A 167 2.65 -20.18 10.35
N ASP A 168 2.62 -21.03 11.38
CA ASP A 168 3.12 -22.39 11.31
C ASP A 168 1.98 -23.39 11.55
N GLU A 169 2.06 -24.55 10.93
CA GLU A 169 1.19 -25.70 11.16
C GLU A 169 1.94 -26.87 11.80
N GLN A 170 1.22 -27.65 12.56
CA GLN A 170 1.74 -28.87 13.13
C GLN A 170 1.53 -30.01 12.13
N ARG A 171 2.61 -30.66 11.70
CA ARG A 171 2.56 -31.78 10.78
C ARG A 171 3.11 -33.05 11.44
N THR A 172 2.32 -34.11 11.39
CA THR A 172 2.73 -35.42 11.86
C THR A 172 3.14 -36.28 10.66
N ASP A 173 4.43 -36.54 10.57
CA ASP A 173 4.96 -37.46 9.56
C ASP A 173 4.99 -38.89 10.14
N VAL A 174 4.35 -39.83 9.46
CA VAL A 174 4.30 -41.23 9.86
C VAL A 174 5.31 -42.02 9.04
N ASN A 175 6.42 -42.37 9.64
CA ASN A 175 7.42 -43.23 9.02
C ASN A 175 7.07 -44.70 9.31
N LYS A 176 6.80 -45.44 8.23
CA LYS A 176 6.60 -46.90 8.28
C LYS A 176 7.88 -47.57 7.79
N SER A 177 8.65 -48.13 8.69
CA SER A 177 9.76 -49.01 8.30
C SER A 177 9.36 -50.50 8.50
N GLY A 178 9.58 -51.29 7.48
CA GLY A 178 9.33 -52.71 7.51
C GLY A 178 10.50 -53.46 6.87
N ASP A 179 10.96 -54.54 7.51
CA ASP A 179 11.92 -55.45 6.93
C ASP A 179 11.26 -56.22 5.78
N LEU A 180 11.95 -56.35 4.65
CA LEU A 180 11.46 -57.06 3.47
C LEU A 180 11.15 -58.56 3.76
N HIS A 181 11.64 -59.09 4.88
CA HIS A 181 11.55 -60.54 5.20
C HIS A 181 11.15 -60.84 6.66
N GLY A 182 10.53 -59.89 7.39
CA GLY A 182 10.17 -60.08 8.79
C GLY A 182 8.83 -59.48 9.22
N PRO A 183 8.18 -60.00 10.27
CA PRO A 183 6.86 -59.58 10.70
C PRO A 183 6.85 -58.29 11.52
N ARG A 184 7.98 -57.59 11.70
CA ARG A 184 8.06 -56.35 12.48
C ARG A 184 7.87 -55.12 11.60
N ARG A 185 6.69 -54.50 11.70
CA ARG A 185 6.45 -53.16 11.23
C ARG A 185 6.66 -52.18 12.40
N SER A 186 7.60 -51.30 12.28
CA SER A 186 7.74 -50.18 13.18
C SER A 186 7.04 -48.99 12.59
N ILE A 187 6.14 -48.36 13.35
CA ILE A 187 5.49 -47.09 13.01
C ILE A 187 6.07 -46.07 13.98
N SER A 188 6.72 -45.09 13.44
CA SER A 188 7.23 -43.96 14.22
C SER A 188 6.50 -42.69 13.74
N GLU A 189 5.85 -42.03 14.66
CA GLU A 189 5.20 -40.74 14.43
C GLU A 189 6.15 -39.62 14.92
N HIS A 190 6.45 -38.73 14.01
CA HIS A 190 7.25 -37.55 14.35
C HIS A 190 6.42 -36.27 14.03
N THR A 191 6.15 -35.52 15.05
CA THR A 191 5.42 -34.24 14.93
C THR A 191 6.40 -33.10 14.85
N SER A 192 6.30 -32.29 13.81
CA SER A 192 7.15 -31.11 13.60
C SER A 192 6.29 -29.91 13.23
N TRP A 193 6.76 -28.72 13.62
CA TRP A 193 6.18 -27.45 13.19
C TRP A 193 6.81 -27.06 11.86
N ARG A 194 5.98 -26.69 10.90
CA ARG A 194 6.43 -26.21 9.59
C ARG A 194 5.62 -24.99 9.20
N ARG A 195 6.22 -24.13 8.39
CA ARG A 195 5.51 -23.00 7.80
C ARG A 195 4.26 -23.47 7.05
N LEU A 196 3.10 -22.87 7.35
CA LEU A 196 1.84 -23.16 6.63
C LEU A 196 2.00 -22.87 5.12
N ALA A 197 2.65 -21.74 4.77
CA ALA A 197 3.06 -21.44 3.41
C ALA A 197 4.58 -21.15 3.39
N PRO A 198 5.40 -22.12 3.02
CA PRO A 198 6.82 -21.88 2.78
C PRO A 198 7.04 -20.89 1.64
N VAL A 199 8.13 -20.11 1.70
CA VAL A 199 8.50 -19.12 0.68
C VAL A 199 8.42 -19.67 -0.74
N ASP A 200 8.89 -20.89 -0.95
CA ASP A 200 8.83 -21.56 -2.26
C ASP A 200 7.41 -21.80 -2.76
N ALA A 201 6.47 -22.06 -1.87
CA ALA A 201 5.07 -22.24 -2.23
C ALA A 201 4.44 -20.90 -2.66
N ILE A 202 4.75 -19.83 -1.93
CA ILE A 202 4.28 -18.47 -2.24
C ILE A 202 4.85 -18.01 -3.59
N ARG A 203 6.14 -18.26 -3.84
CA ARG A 203 6.82 -17.91 -5.09
C ARG A 203 6.23 -18.61 -6.31
N ARG A 204 5.64 -19.80 -6.13
CA ARG A 204 5.02 -20.62 -7.20
C ARG A 204 3.55 -20.28 -7.46
N LEU A 205 2.99 -19.27 -6.82
CA LEU A 205 1.63 -18.81 -7.12
C LEU A 205 1.53 -18.48 -8.62
N ARG A 206 0.48 -18.96 -9.25
CA ARG A 206 0.22 -18.73 -10.68
C ARG A 206 -0.39 -17.35 -10.89
N THR A 207 -0.29 -16.84 -12.10
CA THR A 207 -0.99 -15.60 -12.48
C THR A 207 -2.47 -15.70 -12.14
N GLY A 208 -2.99 -14.70 -11.41
CA GLY A 208 -4.37 -14.68 -10.94
C GLY A 208 -4.61 -15.35 -9.58
N GLU A 209 -3.60 -16.01 -9.00
CA GLU A 209 -3.65 -16.52 -7.62
C GLU A 209 -3.08 -15.48 -6.65
N GLY A 210 -3.52 -15.54 -5.41
CA GLY A 210 -3.04 -14.66 -4.34
C GLY A 210 -3.39 -15.18 -2.96
N ILE A 211 -2.75 -14.61 -1.96
CA ILE A 211 -2.98 -14.89 -0.54
C ILE A 211 -3.69 -13.70 0.06
N LEU A 212 -4.89 -13.89 0.57
CA LEU A 212 -5.64 -12.89 1.31
C LEU A 212 -5.52 -13.19 2.81
N LEU A 213 -4.98 -12.22 3.55
CA LEU A 213 -4.98 -12.20 5.01
C LEU A 213 -5.99 -11.16 5.49
N TYR A 214 -6.86 -11.55 6.43
CA TYR A 214 -7.90 -10.68 7.00
C TYR A 214 -8.00 -10.86 8.51
#